data_a141d4bd48aedd9f6daa3ef99d816d87
#
_entry.id   a141d4bd48aedd9f6daa3ef99d816d87
#
_cell.length_a   1.000
_cell.length_b   1.000
_cell.length_c   1.000
_cell.angle_alpha   90.00
_cell.angle_beta   90.00
_cell.angle_gamma   90.00
#
_symmetry.space_group_name_H-M   'P 1'
#
loop_
_entity.id
_entity.type
_entity.pdbx_description
1 polymer ?
#
loop_
_entity_poly.entity_id
_entity_poly.type
_entity_poly.pdbx_seq_one_letter_code
_entity_poly.pdbx_strand_id
1 'polypeptide(L)'
;MKKKEHIVKTIKPGSIAEELEITPGDKVLAIDNTEIEDIFDYQFLTQDTYIEMLVEKADGEQWLLEIDKEFDEDLGIEFENGLMDEYRHCHNKCIFCFIDQMPKGMRDTLYFKDDDSRLSFLQGNYVTLTNMSDHDIDRICRYHLSPINISFQTMNPDLRCKMLNNRFAGEALKKVDILNEAGIRMNGQIVLCKGVNDGKELEFSIQKLMEYLPNVESVSVVPVGLSKYRDGLYPLEPFNAQDAGEVIDLIEKYQKICMEKYGTHFIQASDEWYILAGREVPEEERYDGYLQLENGVGMIRLLLDEFHDGLERRITEKQSGAGYPWEGTREISLATGKLAFPYLKRMSEEVMQEYPGLQIHVYEIVNEFFGEMITVSGLLTGGDIEKQLKGKKLGDTLYLPRNVLRSGADLFLDDVTVPELEKSLQVPVNIVKSSGYDLVDALLGISDSVQE
;
A
#
# COMPACT_ATOMS: atom_id res chain seq x y z
N MET A 1 14.70 31.46 -8.02
CA MET A 1 14.46 30.01 -8.05
C MET A 1 15.13 29.47 -9.30
N LYS A 2 15.81 28.30 -9.26
CA LYS A 2 16.24 27.64 -10.50
C LYS A 2 14.96 27.25 -11.25
N LYS A 3 14.89 27.53 -12.55
CA LYS A 3 13.82 27.06 -13.41
C LYS A 3 13.82 25.54 -13.38
N LYS A 4 12.69 24.91 -13.09
CA LYS A 4 12.58 23.44 -13.10
C LYS A 4 12.74 22.98 -14.55
N GLU A 5 13.52 21.94 -14.77
CA GLU A 5 13.74 21.37 -16.09
C GLU A 5 12.97 20.05 -16.19
N HIS A 6 11.95 20.01 -17.03
CA HIS A 6 11.13 18.82 -17.26
C HIS A 6 11.68 18.07 -18.47
N ILE A 7 12.78 17.32 -18.24
CA ILE A 7 13.53 16.65 -19.29
C ILE A 7 12.81 15.37 -19.72
N VAL A 8 12.60 15.22 -21.01
CA VAL A 8 12.07 14.02 -21.65
C VAL A 8 13.09 12.90 -21.56
N LYS A 9 12.69 11.76 -21.00
CA LYS A 9 13.51 10.54 -20.85
C LYS A 9 13.31 9.58 -22.00
N THR A 10 12.05 9.26 -22.31
CA THR A 10 11.66 8.35 -23.40
C THR A 10 10.38 8.82 -24.05
N ILE A 11 10.19 8.42 -25.30
CA ILE A 11 8.97 8.65 -26.08
C ILE A 11 8.40 7.28 -26.45
N LYS A 12 7.09 7.11 -26.24
CA LYS A 12 6.36 5.90 -26.59
C LYS A 12 6.25 5.78 -28.13
N PRO A 13 6.65 4.64 -28.72
CA PRO A 13 6.53 4.45 -30.16
C PRO A 13 5.08 4.58 -30.65
N GLY A 14 4.86 5.30 -31.76
CA GLY A 14 3.54 5.56 -32.34
C GLY A 14 2.70 6.59 -31.57
N SER A 15 3.30 7.38 -30.68
CA SER A 15 2.63 8.44 -29.92
C SER A 15 2.63 9.78 -30.64
N ILE A 16 1.77 10.69 -30.17
CA ILE A 16 1.72 12.08 -30.62
C ILE A 16 3.09 12.78 -30.50
N ALA A 17 3.80 12.53 -29.39
CA ALA A 17 5.12 13.11 -29.18
C ALA A 17 6.17 12.62 -30.20
N GLU A 18 6.09 11.38 -30.67
CA GLU A 18 6.96 10.88 -31.74
C GLU A 18 6.63 11.55 -33.07
N GLU A 19 5.36 11.72 -33.40
CA GLU A 19 4.92 12.40 -34.61
C GLU A 19 5.36 13.88 -34.66
N LEU A 20 5.44 14.52 -33.50
CA LEU A 20 5.89 15.89 -33.30
C LEU A 20 7.41 16.03 -33.19
N GLU A 21 8.15 14.95 -33.41
CA GLU A 21 9.62 14.93 -33.36
C GLU A 21 10.19 15.33 -31.98
N ILE A 22 9.43 15.12 -30.89
CA ILE A 22 9.95 15.26 -29.52
C ILE A 22 10.90 14.08 -29.24
N THR A 23 12.06 14.37 -28.69
CA THR A 23 13.11 13.36 -28.47
C THR A 23 13.65 13.38 -27.04
N PRO A 24 14.24 12.27 -26.55
CA PRO A 24 14.91 12.27 -25.27
C PRO A 24 15.96 13.39 -25.15
N GLY A 25 15.93 14.12 -24.03
CA GLY A 25 16.77 15.29 -23.76
C GLY A 25 16.09 16.63 -24.06
N ASP A 26 14.95 16.64 -24.77
CA ASP A 26 14.12 17.85 -24.93
C ASP A 26 13.48 18.20 -23.57
N LYS A 27 13.02 19.46 -23.42
CA LYS A 27 12.39 19.94 -22.19
C LYS A 27 11.01 20.52 -22.49
N VAL A 28 10.01 20.08 -21.76
CA VAL A 28 8.68 20.71 -21.78
C VAL A 28 8.68 21.91 -20.83
N LEU A 29 8.42 23.12 -21.36
CA LEU A 29 8.52 24.37 -20.59
C LEU A 29 7.17 24.89 -20.12
N ALA A 30 6.15 24.83 -20.99
CA ALA A 30 4.81 25.33 -20.71
C ALA A 30 3.76 24.63 -21.58
N ILE A 31 2.52 24.63 -21.13
CA ILE A 31 1.33 24.23 -21.91
C ILE A 31 0.31 25.36 -21.77
N ASP A 32 -0.28 25.80 -22.86
CA ASP A 32 -1.24 26.93 -22.94
C ASP A 32 -0.75 28.18 -22.18
N ASN A 33 0.51 28.56 -22.41
CA ASN A 33 1.21 29.63 -21.70
C ASN A 33 1.29 29.49 -20.16
N THR A 34 0.99 28.31 -19.62
CA THR A 34 1.11 27.99 -18.19
C THR A 34 2.41 27.23 -17.95
N GLU A 35 3.29 27.77 -17.10
CA GLU A 35 4.50 27.06 -16.65
C GLU A 35 4.09 25.81 -15.85
N ILE A 36 4.76 24.69 -16.11
CA ILE A 36 4.54 23.43 -15.41
C ILE A 36 5.34 23.44 -14.12
N GLU A 37 4.68 23.22 -12.98
CA GLU A 37 5.34 23.10 -11.68
C GLU A 37 5.73 21.64 -11.37
N ASP A 38 4.84 20.71 -11.71
CA ASP A 38 5.01 19.27 -11.49
C ASP A 38 4.04 18.45 -12.38
N ILE A 39 4.01 17.14 -12.14
CA ILE A 39 3.21 16.18 -12.90
C ILE A 39 1.70 16.52 -12.91
N PHE A 40 1.16 17.17 -11.87
CA PHE A 40 -0.27 17.52 -11.84
C PHE A 40 -0.64 18.59 -12.86
N ASP A 41 0.21 19.62 -13.02
CA ASP A 41 -0.02 20.62 -14.07
C ASP A 41 0.06 19.96 -15.45
N TYR A 42 1.08 19.11 -15.64
CA TYR A 42 1.23 18.40 -16.91
C TYR A 42 0.00 17.55 -17.23
N GLN A 43 -0.44 16.69 -16.30
CA GLN A 43 -1.60 15.83 -16.49
C GLN A 43 -2.89 16.62 -16.72
N PHE A 44 -3.10 17.70 -15.97
CA PHE A 44 -4.30 18.53 -16.09
C PHE A 44 -4.31 19.30 -17.42
N LEU A 45 -3.20 19.96 -17.78
CA LEU A 45 -3.11 20.79 -18.97
C LEU A 45 -3.08 19.97 -20.26
N THR A 46 -2.70 18.69 -20.23
CA THR A 46 -2.72 17.80 -21.39
C THR A 46 -4.06 17.08 -21.61
N GLN A 47 -5.08 17.30 -20.78
CA GLN A 47 -6.38 16.65 -20.96
C GLN A 47 -7.18 17.18 -22.14
N ASP A 48 -7.03 18.47 -22.48
CA ASP A 48 -7.85 19.11 -23.50
C ASP A 48 -7.59 18.56 -24.92
N THR A 49 -8.56 18.76 -25.79
CA THR A 49 -8.49 18.30 -27.19
C THR A 49 -7.59 19.15 -28.07
N TYR A 50 -7.30 20.39 -27.69
CA TYR A 50 -6.34 21.28 -28.31
C TYR A 50 -5.46 21.93 -27.27
N ILE A 51 -4.15 21.82 -27.42
CA ILE A 51 -3.16 22.43 -26.54
C ILE A 51 -2.00 23.04 -27.31
N GLU A 52 -1.42 24.10 -26.77
CA GLU A 52 -0.17 24.71 -27.26
C GLU A 52 0.97 24.34 -26.30
N MET A 53 1.92 23.49 -26.75
CA MET A 53 3.04 23.07 -25.93
C MET A 53 4.33 23.74 -26.34
N LEU A 54 5.01 24.42 -25.39
CA LEU A 54 6.33 25.02 -25.62
C LEU A 54 7.41 24.00 -25.18
N VAL A 55 8.22 23.59 -26.13
CA VAL A 55 9.31 22.63 -25.96
C VAL A 55 10.65 23.30 -26.29
N GLU A 56 11.65 23.09 -25.42
CA GLU A 56 13.05 23.43 -25.72
C GLU A 56 13.78 22.16 -26.18
N LYS A 57 14.27 22.20 -27.41
CA LYS A 57 15.05 21.10 -27.98
C LYS A 57 16.41 20.99 -27.30
N ALA A 58 17.04 19.81 -27.39
CA ALA A 58 18.36 19.57 -26.76
C ALA A 58 19.47 20.55 -27.23
N ASP A 59 19.33 21.17 -28.39
CA ASP A 59 20.24 22.20 -28.94
C ASP A 59 19.91 23.63 -28.46
N GLY A 60 18.80 23.81 -27.70
CA GLY A 60 18.34 25.09 -27.16
C GLY A 60 17.34 25.84 -28.05
N GLU A 61 16.94 25.29 -29.20
CA GLU A 61 15.87 25.87 -30.03
C GLU A 61 14.51 25.68 -29.29
N GLN A 62 13.65 26.66 -29.34
CA GLN A 62 12.31 26.58 -28.76
C GLN A 62 11.25 26.42 -29.85
N TRP A 63 10.43 25.40 -29.69
CA TRP A 63 9.32 25.07 -30.57
C TRP A 63 7.99 25.26 -29.84
N LEU A 64 7.05 25.93 -30.47
CA LEU A 64 5.66 25.96 -30.05
C LEU A 64 4.89 24.94 -30.89
N LEU A 65 4.43 23.88 -30.27
CA LEU A 65 3.71 22.79 -30.91
C LEU A 65 2.21 22.97 -30.68
N GLU A 66 1.45 23.07 -31.76
CA GLU A 66 -0.01 23.05 -31.75
C GLU A 66 -0.47 21.59 -31.85
N ILE A 67 -1.19 21.09 -30.87
CA ILE A 67 -1.55 19.66 -30.74
C ILE A 67 -3.07 19.55 -30.73
N ASP A 68 -3.62 18.88 -31.73
CA ASP A 68 -5.03 18.50 -31.82
C ASP A 68 -5.14 16.99 -31.59
N LYS A 69 -5.89 16.57 -30.58
CA LYS A 69 -5.95 15.17 -30.08
C LYS A 69 -7.31 14.85 -29.50
N GLU A 70 -7.58 13.57 -29.21
CA GLU A 70 -8.75 13.18 -28.42
C GLU A 70 -8.61 13.67 -26.98
N PHE A 71 -9.75 13.88 -26.31
CA PHE A 71 -9.77 14.25 -24.88
C PHE A 71 -9.06 13.16 -24.04
N ASP A 72 -8.17 13.60 -23.15
CA ASP A 72 -7.39 12.71 -22.26
C ASP A 72 -6.46 11.72 -23.00
N GLU A 73 -6.18 11.92 -24.28
CA GLU A 73 -5.22 11.12 -25.04
C GLU A 73 -3.79 11.40 -24.58
N ASP A 74 -3.06 10.32 -24.25
CA ASP A 74 -1.67 10.40 -23.80
C ASP A 74 -0.72 10.86 -24.91
N LEU A 75 0.08 11.87 -24.63
CA LEU A 75 1.09 12.34 -25.57
C LEU A 75 2.24 11.35 -25.76
N GLY A 76 2.42 10.41 -24.84
CA GLY A 76 3.48 9.38 -24.88
C GLY A 76 4.84 9.88 -24.43
N ILE A 77 4.89 10.88 -23.53
CA ILE A 77 6.14 11.42 -22.98
C ILE A 77 6.39 10.84 -21.59
N GLU A 78 7.56 10.24 -21.39
CA GLU A 78 8.07 9.91 -20.06
C GLU A 78 9.18 10.87 -19.66
N PHE A 79 9.13 11.40 -18.46
CA PHE A 79 10.13 12.33 -17.93
C PHE A 79 11.20 11.61 -17.11
N GLU A 80 12.41 12.19 -17.02
CA GLU A 80 13.51 11.66 -16.19
C GLU A 80 13.11 11.55 -14.70
N ASN A 81 12.33 12.53 -14.21
CA ASN A 81 11.70 12.50 -12.90
C ASN A 81 10.18 12.36 -13.08
N GLY A 82 9.60 11.23 -12.65
CA GLY A 82 8.18 10.96 -12.79
C GLY A 82 7.25 11.94 -12.07
N LEU A 83 7.75 12.68 -11.06
CA LEU A 83 7.01 13.78 -10.43
C LEU A 83 7.22 15.13 -11.12
N MET A 84 8.16 15.22 -12.06
CA MET A 84 8.61 16.48 -12.68
C MET A 84 9.10 17.52 -11.66
N ASP A 85 9.40 17.10 -10.42
CA ASP A 85 9.89 17.91 -9.32
C ASP A 85 10.61 17.05 -8.28
N GLU A 86 11.32 17.65 -7.33
CA GLU A 86 11.95 16.97 -6.20
C GLU A 86 10.91 16.36 -5.27
N TYR A 87 11.22 15.19 -4.69
CA TYR A 87 10.39 14.57 -3.65
C TYR A 87 10.34 15.44 -2.39
N ARG A 88 9.16 15.57 -1.79
CA ARG A 88 8.96 16.34 -0.56
C ARG A 88 9.12 15.44 0.67
N HIS A 89 10.12 15.77 1.47
CA HIS A 89 10.38 15.06 2.73
C HIS A 89 9.41 15.44 3.84
N CYS A 90 9.00 14.47 4.64
CA CYS A 90 8.21 14.70 5.84
C CYS A 90 9.00 15.48 6.90
N HIS A 91 8.40 16.52 7.45
CA HIS A 91 8.98 17.34 8.53
C HIS A 91 8.50 16.94 9.93
N ASN A 92 7.59 15.97 10.04
CA ASN A 92 7.05 15.51 11.30
C ASN A 92 8.03 14.58 12.04
N LYS A 93 7.87 14.53 13.37
CA LYS A 93 8.57 13.58 14.25
C LYS A 93 7.55 12.81 15.06
N CYS A 94 6.70 12.07 14.36
CA CYS A 94 5.59 11.36 14.95
C CYS A 94 6.05 10.36 16.01
N ILE A 95 5.35 10.30 17.14
CA ILE A 95 5.67 9.37 18.23
C ILE A 95 5.60 7.90 17.82
N PHE A 96 4.89 7.61 16.71
CA PHE A 96 4.62 6.28 16.15
C PHE A 96 5.36 6.02 14.84
N CYS A 97 6.22 6.94 14.35
CA CYS A 97 6.87 6.81 13.04
C CYS A 97 7.68 5.52 12.95
N PHE A 98 7.34 4.65 11.99
CA PHE A 98 8.05 3.40 11.80
C PHE A 98 9.47 3.61 11.25
N ILE A 99 9.68 4.63 10.42
CA ILE A 99 11.01 4.96 9.87
C ILE A 99 12.00 5.34 10.98
N ASP A 100 11.53 6.01 12.06
CA ASP A 100 12.39 6.32 13.21
C ASP A 100 12.78 5.08 14.05
N GLN A 101 12.12 3.95 13.81
CA GLN A 101 12.38 2.65 14.44
C GLN A 101 13.21 1.72 13.53
N MET A 102 13.69 2.20 12.39
CA MET A 102 14.53 1.41 11.49
C MET A 102 15.95 1.25 12.07
N PRO A 103 16.55 0.05 12.01
CA PRO A 103 17.94 -0.15 12.40
C PRO A 103 18.87 0.64 11.48
N LYS A 104 20.04 1.04 11.98
CA LYS A 104 21.05 1.72 11.16
C LYS A 104 21.74 0.75 10.20
N GLY A 105 22.15 1.25 9.03
CA GLY A 105 22.95 0.51 8.07
C GLY A 105 22.16 -0.26 7.02
N MET A 106 20.88 -0.01 6.89
CA MET A 106 20.08 -0.47 5.75
C MET A 106 20.26 0.49 4.56
N ARG A 107 19.76 0.11 3.36
CA ARG A 107 19.83 0.97 2.17
C ARG A 107 19.10 2.31 2.40
N ASP A 108 19.66 3.38 1.85
CA ASP A 108 19.21 4.77 2.10
C ASP A 108 17.73 5.02 1.78
N THR A 109 17.21 4.33 0.75
CA THR A 109 15.79 4.47 0.35
C THR A 109 14.79 4.10 1.45
N LEU A 110 15.16 3.25 2.41
CA LEU A 110 14.31 2.84 3.53
C LEU A 110 14.19 3.91 4.63
N TYR A 111 15.07 4.92 4.63
CA TYR A 111 15.02 6.03 5.59
C TYR A 111 14.30 7.27 5.04
N PHE A 112 13.83 7.20 3.79
CA PHE A 112 13.07 8.29 3.22
C PHE A 112 11.71 8.39 3.91
N LYS A 113 11.43 9.55 4.52
CA LYS A 113 10.14 9.87 5.10
C LYS A 113 9.32 10.64 4.08
N ASP A 114 8.29 10.02 3.57
CA ASP A 114 7.38 10.62 2.62
C ASP A 114 6.25 11.39 3.33
N ASP A 115 5.92 12.56 2.80
CA ASP A 115 4.70 13.34 3.08
C ASP A 115 4.40 14.24 1.87
N ASP A 116 4.50 13.64 0.67
CA ASP A 116 4.30 14.30 -0.61
C ASP A 116 2.89 14.01 -1.14
N SER A 117 2.06 15.04 -1.25
CA SER A 117 0.68 14.88 -1.71
C SER A 117 0.54 14.28 -3.10
N ARG A 118 1.55 14.45 -3.96
CA ARG A 118 1.55 13.86 -5.31
C ARG A 118 1.58 12.33 -5.25
N LEU A 119 2.31 11.78 -4.30
CA LEU A 119 2.36 10.32 -4.09
C LEU A 119 1.04 9.77 -3.52
N SER A 120 0.24 10.61 -2.86
CA SER A 120 -1.11 10.21 -2.44
C SER A 120 -1.98 9.86 -3.65
N PHE A 121 -1.97 10.69 -4.69
CA PHE A 121 -2.77 10.44 -5.90
C PHE A 121 -2.16 9.39 -6.83
N LEU A 122 -0.83 9.34 -6.93
CA LEU A 122 -0.13 8.46 -7.88
C LEU A 122 0.12 7.03 -7.34
N GLN A 123 0.25 6.89 -6.01
CA GLN A 123 0.67 5.64 -5.37
C GLN A 123 -0.19 5.24 -4.17
N GLY A 124 -1.19 6.04 -3.80
CA GLY A 124 -2.05 5.76 -2.65
C GLY A 124 -1.42 6.10 -1.28
N ASN A 125 -0.30 6.83 -1.23
CA ASN A 125 0.37 7.16 0.03
C ASN A 125 -0.51 8.07 0.91
N TYR A 126 -0.39 7.89 2.23
CA TYR A 126 -1.13 8.68 3.21
C TYR A 126 -0.33 9.90 3.64
N VAL A 127 -0.90 11.10 3.48
CA VAL A 127 -0.26 12.38 3.82
C VAL A 127 -0.85 13.01 5.08
N THR A 128 -0.03 13.79 5.78
CA THR A 128 -0.43 14.41 7.05
C THR A 128 -1.08 15.79 6.88
N LEU A 129 -1.14 16.34 5.68
CA LEU A 129 -1.53 17.71 5.34
C LEU A 129 -0.61 18.80 5.93
N THR A 130 0.36 18.45 6.78
CA THR A 130 1.27 19.44 7.42
C THR A 130 2.33 19.97 6.47
N ASN A 131 2.61 19.22 5.39
CA ASN A 131 3.65 19.54 4.40
C ASN A 131 3.09 20.23 3.16
N MET A 132 1.79 20.48 3.12
CA MET A 132 1.09 21.10 2.00
C MET A 132 0.88 22.60 2.27
N SER A 133 1.18 23.43 1.27
CA SER A 133 0.86 24.85 1.28
C SER A 133 -0.62 25.09 0.89
N ASP A 134 -1.09 26.33 1.07
CA ASP A 134 -2.42 26.72 0.57
C ASP A 134 -2.49 26.62 -0.96
N HIS A 135 -1.39 26.91 -1.67
CA HIS A 135 -1.27 26.72 -3.10
C HIS A 135 -1.46 25.25 -3.53
N ASP A 136 -0.88 24.29 -2.77
CA ASP A 136 -1.10 22.86 -3.08
C ASP A 136 -2.58 22.48 -2.91
N ILE A 137 -3.25 22.99 -1.89
CA ILE A 137 -4.68 22.78 -1.66
C ILE A 137 -5.52 23.39 -2.78
N ASP A 138 -5.22 24.64 -3.18
CA ASP A 138 -5.92 25.32 -4.28
C ASP A 138 -5.80 24.55 -5.59
N ARG A 139 -4.61 24.00 -5.89
CA ARG A 139 -4.41 23.15 -7.09
C ARG A 139 -5.21 21.86 -7.04
N ILE A 140 -5.24 21.17 -5.90
CA ILE A 140 -6.04 19.95 -5.73
C ILE A 140 -7.53 20.25 -5.96
N CYS A 141 -8.04 21.32 -5.36
CA CYS A 141 -9.43 21.75 -5.56
C CYS A 141 -9.70 22.14 -7.01
N ARG A 142 -8.81 22.92 -7.64
CA ARG A 142 -8.96 23.38 -9.03
C ARG A 142 -8.94 22.23 -10.04
N TYR A 143 -8.06 21.23 -9.81
CA TYR A 143 -7.90 20.09 -10.72
C TYR A 143 -8.84 18.93 -10.35
N HIS A 144 -9.62 19.07 -9.29
CA HIS A 144 -10.50 18.02 -8.75
C HIS A 144 -9.81 16.68 -8.51
N LEU A 145 -8.56 16.73 -8.04
CA LEU A 145 -7.78 15.52 -7.78
C LEU A 145 -8.40 14.72 -6.63
N SER A 146 -8.80 13.50 -6.90
CA SER A 146 -9.49 12.60 -5.97
C SER A 146 -9.19 11.12 -6.22
N PRO A 147 -9.16 10.24 -5.20
CA PRO A 147 -9.20 10.59 -3.79
C PRO A 147 -7.82 11.01 -3.26
N ILE A 148 -7.79 11.78 -2.16
CA ILE A 148 -6.58 12.01 -1.36
C ILE A 148 -6.62 11.16 -0.11
N ASN A 149 -5.50 10.50 0.21
CA ASN A 149 -5.37 9.66 1.40
C ASN A 149 -4.73 10.44 2.55
N ILE A 150 -5.42 10.56 3.68
CA ILE A 150 -5.06 11.45 4.79
C ILE A 150 -4.78 10.67 6.07
N SER A 151 -3.57 10.85 6.63
CA SER A 151 -3.19 10.39 7.96
C SER A 151 -3.76 11.34 9.02
N PHE A 152 -4.95 11.04 9.51
CA PHE A 152 -5.62 11.87 10.52
C PHE A 152 -5.00 11.72 11.91
N GLN A 153 -4.80 10.49 12.35
CA GLN A 153 -4.34 10.06 13.68
C GLN A 153 -5.32 10.41 14.81
N THR A 154 -5.84 11.62 14.83
CA THR A 154 -6.88 12.13 15.72
C THR A 154 -7.47 13.42 15.14
N MET A 155 -8.72 13.69 15.43
CA MET A 155 -9.39 14.96 15.11
C MET A 155 -9.29 15.99 16.27
N ASN A 156 -8.60 15.64 17.36
CA ASN A 156 -8.26 16.58 18.43
C ASN A 156 -6.99 17.36 18.05
N PRO A 157 -7.07 18.70 17.78
CA PRO A 157 -5.94 19.47 17.27
C PRO A 157 -4.73 19.48 18.22
N ASP A 158 -4.96 19.57 19.52
CA ASP A 158 -3.88 19.62 20.52
C ASP A 158 -3.18 18.26 20.63
N LEU A 159 -3.96 17.17 20.62
CA LEU A 159 -3.40 15.82 20.63
C LEU A 159 -2.65 15.54 19.34
N ARG A 160 -3.17 15.97 18.19
CA ARG A 160 -2.50 15.82 16.89
C ARG A 160 -1.13 16.50 16.86
N CYS A 161 -1.03 17.72 17.42
CA CYS A 161 0.27 18.40 17.58
C CYS A 161 1.26 17.56 18.41
N LYS A 162 0.81 16.92 19.47
CA LYS A 162 1.65 16.04 20.31
C LYS A 162 2.06 14.77 19.55
N MET A 163 1.12 14.11 18.90
CA MET A 163 1.37 12.85 18.16
C MET A 163 2.33 13.03 17.00
N LEU A 164 2.18 14.09 16.21
CA LEU A 164 3.05 14.39 15.07
C LEU A 164 4.33 15.14 15.49
N ASN A 165 4.40 15.56 16.75
CA ASN A 165 5.45 16.44 17.27
C ASN A 165 5.69 17.67 16.35
N ASN A 166 4.58 18.28 15.93
CA ASN A 166 4.53 19.40 15.02
C ASN A 166 3.44 20.39 15.48
N ARG A 167 3.84 21.60 15.86
CA ARG A 167 2.93 22.64 16.38
C ARG A 167 1.85 23.09 15.40
N PHE A 168 2.04 22.84 14.10
CA PHE A 168 1.08 23.20 13.05
C PHE A 168 0.12 22.05 12.68
N ALA A 169 0.31 20.86 13.26
CA ALA A 169 -0.45 19.68 12.87
C ALA A 169 -1.96 19.78 13.20
N GLY A 170 -2.30 20.48 14.30
CA GLY A 170 -3.70 20.73 14.64
C GLY A 170 -4.38 21.71 13.68
N GLU A 171 -3.66 22.76 13.27
CA GLU A 171 -4.21 23.73 12.30
C GLU A 171 -4.36 23.13 10.90
N ALA A 172 -3.49 22.20 10.52
CA ALA A 172 -3.57 21.51 9.23
C ALA A 172 -4.89 20.75 9.04
N LEU A 173 -5.63 20.40 10.09
CA LEU A 173 -6.97 19.81 9.98
C LEU A 173 -7.98 20.71 9.28
N LYS A 174 -7.80 22.06 9.31
CA LYS A 174 -8.68 22.98 8.58
C LYS A 174 -8.65 22.78 7.06
N LYS A 175 -7.59 22.18 6.53
CA LYS A 175 -7.50 21.82 5.10
C LYS A 175 -8.53 20.77 4.72
N VAL A 176 -8.94 19.94 5.67
CA VAL A 176 -10.02 18.95 5.46
C VAL A 176 -11.35 19.65 5.16
N ASP A 177 -11.63 20.77 5.86
CA ASP A 177 -12.83 21.57 5.62
C ASP A 177 -12.82 22.11 4.18
N ILE A 178 -11.69 22.64 3.70
CA ILE A 178 -11.53 23.19 2.35
C ILE A 178 -11.71 22.08 1.29
N LEU A 179 -11.07 20.94 1.49
CA LEU A 179 -11.19 19.79 0.58
C LEU A 179 -12.64 19.27 0.53
N ASN A 180 -13.30 19.20 1.68
CA ASN A 180 -14.69 18.78 1.79
C ASN A 180 -15.64 19.76 1.10
N GLU A 181 -15.47 21.07 1.27
CA GLU A 181 -16.26 22.11 0.61
C GLU A 181 -16.06 22.08 -0.92
N ALA A 182 -14.87 21.71 -1.39
CA ALA A 182 -14.58 21.53 -2.82
C ALA A 182 -15.07 20.18 -3.39
N GLY A 183 -15.66 19.30 -2.56
CA GLY A 183 -16.15 17.99 -3.00
C GLY A 183 -15.05 16.97 -3.30
N ILE A 184 -13.85 17.17 -2.77
CA ILE A 184 -12.73 16.23 -2.95
C ILE A 184 -12.97 14.98 -2.11
N ARG A 185 -12.90 13.80 -2.75
CA ARG A 185 -12.99 12.52 -2.03
C ARG A 185 -11.73 12.26 -1.23
N MET A 186 -11.89 11.70 -0.04
CA MET A 186 -10.82 11.47 0.91
C MET A 186 -10.92 10.08 1.52
N ASN A 187 -9.78 9.42 1.72
CA ASN A 187 -9.66 8.25 2.57
C ASN A 187 -8.84 8.59 3.81
N GLY A 188 -9.23 8.06 4.95
CA GLY A 188 -8.58 8.34 6.21
C GLY A 188 -7.80 7.15 6.77
N GLN A 189 -6.75 7.45 7.53
CA GLN A 189 -6.03 6.46 8.34
C GLN A 189 -5.80 7.00 9.74
N ILE A 190 -6.00 6.15 10.74
CA ILE A 190 -5.67 6.38 12.14
C ILE A 190 -4.70 5.29 12.60
N VAL A 191 -3.44 5.64 12.84
CA VAL A 191 -2.50 4.78 13.57
C VAL A 191 -2.82 4.90 15.05
N LEU A 192 -3.37 3.83 15.62
CA LEU A 192 -3.83 3.82 17.01
C LEU A 192 -2.66 3.49 17.94
N CYS A 193 -2.48 4.34 18.96
CA CYS A 193 -1.46 4.23 20.00
C CYS A 193 -2.14 4.08 21.36
N LYS A 194 -1.89 2.98 22.05
CA LYS A 194 -2.51 2.66 23.35
C LYS A 194 -2.23 3.74 24.39
N GLY A 195 -3.28 4.21 25.06
CA GLY A 195 -3.23 5.27 26.06
C GLY A 195 -2.97 6.67 25.51
N VAL A 196 -3.02 6.86 24.18
CA VAL A 196 -2.79 8.15 23.53
C VAL A 196 -4.02 8.63 22.77
N ASN A 197 -4.38 7.96 21.67
CA ASN A 197 -5.52 8.31 20.81
C ASN A 197 -6.58 7.22 20.74
N ASP A 198 -6.56 6.25 21.63
CA ASP A 198 -7.53 5.17 21.78
C ASP A 198 -8.75 5.57 22.62
N GLY A 199 -9.68 4.64 22.82
CA GLY A 199 -10.87 4.80 23.66
C GLY A 199 -11.69 6.06 23.27
N LYS A 200 -11.81 7.02 24.21
CA LYS A 200 -12.63 8.24 24.00
C LYS A 200 -12.10 9.16 22.91
N GLU A 201 -10.76 9.21 22.71
CA GLU A 201 -10.16 10.02 21.66
C GLU A 201 -10.44 9.41 20.28
N LEU A 202 -10.41 8.08 20.17
CA LEU A 202 -10.82 7.39 18.94
C LEU A 202 -12.31 7.64 18.66
N GLU A 203 -13.17 7.48 19.67
CA GLU A 203 -14.62 7.74 19.54
C GLU A 203 -14.89 9.17 19.10
N PHE A 204 -14.22 10.16 19.71
CA PHE A 204 -14.31 11.56 19.29
C PHE A 204 -13.88 11.77 17.84
N SER A 205 -12.76 11.14 17.42
CA SER A 205 -12.26 11.28 16.06
C SER A 205 -13.20 10.64 15.04
N ILE A 206 -13.78 9.47 15.34
CA ILE A 206 -14.81 8.84 14.48
C ILE A 206 -16.01 9.78 14.31
N GLN A 207 -16.54 10.32 15.41
CA GLN A 207 -17.70 11.22 15.36
C GLN A 207 -17.41 12.46 14.52
N LYS A 208 -16.22 13.04 14.64
CA LYS A 208 -15.80 14.19 13.84
C LYS A 208 -15.62 13.87 12.36
N LEU A 209 -15.04 12.73 12.04
CA LEU A 209 -14.83 12.30 10.65
C LEU A 209 -16.16 11.97 9.95
N MET A 210 -17.16 11.49 10.68
CA MET A 210 -18.52 11.30 10.14
C MET A 210 -19.19 12.58 9.66
N GLU A 211 -18.77 13.76 10.15
CA GLU A 211 -19.29 15.06 9.70
C GLU A 211 -18.90 15.36 8.23
N TYR A 212 -17.87 14.70 7.70
CA TYR A 212 -17.37 14.86 6.33
C TYR A 212 -17.93 13.83 5.34
N LEU A 213 -18.83 12.94 5.77
CA LEU A 213 -19.53 12.06 4.83
C LEU A 213 -20.41 12.87 3.86
N PRO A 214 -20.46 12.55 2.55
CA PRO A 214 -19.88 11.35 1.93
C PRO A 214 -18.44 11.55 1.40
N ASN A 215 -17.83 12.74 1.50
CA ASN A 215 -16.54 13.03 0.88
C ASN A 215 -15.37 12.30 1.55
N VAL A 216 -15.39 12.06 2.88
CA VAL A 216 -14.53 11.06 3.50
C VAL A 216 -15.19 9.70 3.31
N GLU A 217 -14.72 8.92 2.34
CA GLU A 217 -15.36 7.67 1.91
C GLU A 217 -15.13 6.54 2.92
N SER A 218 -13.93 6.46 3.46
CA SER A 218 -13.55 5.40 4.39
C SER A 218 -12.43 5.85 5.33
N VAL A 219 -12.39 5.28 6.54
CA VAL A 219 -11.30 5.51 7.51
C VAL A 219 -10.83 4.19 8.09
N SER A 220 -9.55 3.86 7.92
CA SER A 220 -8.94 2.68 8.54
C SER A 220 -8.36 3.01 9.90
N VAL A 221 -8.51 2.09 10.85
CA VAL A 221 -7.85 2.11 12.16
C VAL A 221 -6.87 0.95 12.21
N VAL A 222 -5.58 1.27 12.32
CA VAL A 222 -4.50 0.28 12.34
C VAL A 222 -3.72 0.37 13.66
N PRO A 223 -3.26 -0.74 14.26
CA PRO A 223 -2.43 -0.67 15.45
C PRO A 223 -1.05 -0.13 15.12
N VAL A 224 -0.44 0.56 16.07
CA VAL A 224 0.95 1.02 15.91
C VAL A 224 1.91 -0.16 15.84
N GLY A 225 2.76 -0.19 14.80
CA GLY A 225 3.86 -1.13 14.69
C GLY A 225 5.01 -0.75 15.63
N LEU A 226 5.46 -1.69 16.47
CA LEU A 226 6.53 -1.46 17.44
C LEU A 226 7.70 -2.39 17.18
N SER A 227 8.80 -1.84 16.63
CA SER A 227 10.04 -2.61 16.47
C SER A 227 10.85 -2.66 17.77
N LYS A 228 11.87 -3.51 17.84
CA LYS A 228 12.81 -3.55 18.97
C LYS A 228 13.78 -2.35 19.02
N TYR A 229 13.82 -1.51 17.98
CA TYR A 229 14.74 -0.37 17.86
C TYR A 229 14.08 0.93 18.32
N ARG A 230 13.54 0.94 19.55
CA ARG A 230 12.81 2.08 20.11
C ARG A 230 13.56 2.83 21.21
N ASP A 231 14.84 2.57 21.39
CA ASP A 231 15.65 3.24 22.40
C ASP A 231 15.68 4.75 22.15
N GLY A 232 15.27 5.53 23.17
CA GLY A 232 15.20 6.99 23.09
C GLY A 232 14.00 7.57 22.35
N LEU A 233 13.10 6.75 21.79
CA LEU A 233 11.84 7.18 21.21
C LEU A 233 10.73 7.28 22.27
N TYR A 234 9.63 7.94 21.90
CA TYR A 234 8.46 8.06 22.77
C TYR A 234 7.98 6.66 23.21
N PRO A 235 7.75 6.44 24.53
CA PRO A 235 7.32 5.14 25.01
C PRO A 235 5.89 4.86 24.56
N LEU A 236 5.71 3.78 23.80
CA LEU A 236 4.41 3.25 23.39
C LEU A 236 4.29 1.81 23.85
N GLU A 237 3.08 1.44 24.22
CA GLU A 237 2.73 0.09 24.65
C GLU A 237 1.96 -0.66 23.55
N PRO A 238 2.18 -1.98 23.41
CA PRO A 238 1.41 -2.79 22.48
C PRO A 238 -0.02 -3.00 23.00
N PHE A 239 -0.93 -3.21 22.07
CA PHE A 239 -2.27 -3.68 22.38
C PHE A 239 -2.25 -5.20 22.67
N ASN A 240 -3.12 -5.64 23.57
CA ASN A 240 -3.37 -7.05 23.85
C ASN A 240 -4.74 -7.49 23.27
N ALA A 241 -5.09 -8.75 23.42
CA ALA A 241 -6.34 -9.31 22.86
C ALA A 241 -7.61 -8.62 23.41
N GLN A 242 -7.62 -8.24 24.69
CA GLN A 242 -8.75 -7.52 25.27
C GLN A 242 -8.86 -6.10 24.69
N ASP A 243 -7.75 -5.37 24.63
CA ASP A 243 -7.70 -4.03 24.03
C ASP A 243 -8.20 -4.05 22.58
N ALA A 244 -7.77 -5.06 21.80
CA ALA A 244 -8.20 -5.24 20.42
C ALA A 244 -9.71 -5.50 20.32
N GLY A 245 -10.26 -6.32 21.23
CA GLY A 245 -11.69 -6.54 21.32
C GLY A 245 -12.48 -5.25 21.57
N GLU A 246 -12.00 -4.40 22.49
CA GLU A 246 -12.62 -3.10 22.79
C GLU A 246 -12.57 -2.13 21.58
N VAL A 247 -11.47 -2.14 20.81
CA VAL A 247 -11.36 -1.35 19.59
C VAL A 247 -12.34 -1.83 18.52
N ILE A 248 -12.45 -3.14 18.30
CA ILE A 248 -13.41 -3.73 17.36
C ILE A 248 -14.84 -3.37 17.76
N ASP A 249 -15.21 -3.56 19.04
CA ASP A 249 -16.56 -3.26 19.52
C ASP A 249 -16.94 -1.79 19.32
N LEU A 250 -15.99 -0.87 19.52
CA LEU A 250 -16.19 0.56 19.25
C LEU A 250 -16.40 0.82 17.74
N ILE A 251 -15.55 0.26 16.90
CA ILE A 251 -15.65 0.42 15.43
C ILE A 251 -16.96 -0.16 14.92
N GLU A 252 -17.34 -1.38 15.31
CA GLU A 252 -18.59 -2.02 14.89
C GLU A 252 -19.83 -1.28 15.34
N LYS A 253 -19.79 -0.66 16.52
CA LYS A 253 -20.85 0.26 16.97
C LYS A 253 -21.07 1.39 15.97
N TYR A 254 -19.99 2.03 15.50
CA TYR A 254 -20.08 3.14 14.55
C TYR A 254 -20.36 2.69 13.13
N GLN A 255 -19.87 1.53 12.70
CA GLN A 255 -20.26 0.91 11.43
C GLN A 255 -21.77 0.73 11.34
N LYS A 256 -22.39 0.21 12.40
CA LYS A 256 -23.84 0.04 12.44
C LYS A 256 -24.59 1.38 12.31
N ILE A 257 -24.14 2.42 13.04
CA ILE A 257 -24.72 3.77 12.96
C ILE A 257 -24.56 4.35 11.55
N CYS A 258 -23.39 4.21 10.94
CA CYS A 258 -23.12 4.73 9.61
C CYS A 258 -23.92 3.97 8.54
N MET A 259 -24.04 2.65 8.65
CA MET A 259 -24.84 1.85 7.73
C MET A 259 -26.31 2.22 7.80
N GLU A 260 -26.89 2.39 9.00
CA GLU A 260 -28.28 2.80 9.17
C GLU A 260 -28.56 4.21 8.63
N LYS A 261 -27.59 5.13 8.71
CA LYS A 261 -27.79 6.54 8.38
C LYS A 261 -27.31 6.92 6.99
N TYR A 262 -26.25 6.30 6.51
CA TYR A 262 -25.53 6.69 5.29
C TYR A 262 -25.34 5.55 4.29
N GLY A 263 -25.60 4.30 4.68
CA GLY A 263 -25.47 3.13 3.79
C GLY A 263 -24.02 2.70 3.55
N THR A 264 -23.10 3.02 4.46
CA THR A 264 -21.68 2.63 4.40
C THR A 264 -21.18 2.20 5.77
N HIS A 265 -20.21 1.29 5.82
CA HIS A 265 -19.52 0.94 7.07
C HIS A 265 -18.49 1.99 7.49
N PHE A 266 -18.05 2.85 6.59
CA PHE A 266 -17.22 4.04 6.81
C PHE A 266 -15.92 3.81 7.57
N ILE A 267 -16.00 3.43 8.88
CA ILE A 267 -14.83 3.20 9.74
C ILE A 267 -14.48 1.72 9.77
N GLN A 268 -13.22 1.38 9.51
CA GLN A 268 -12.77 0.01 9.31
C GLN A 268 -11.64 -0.34 10.29
N ALA A 269 -11.75 -1.51 10.94
CA ALA A 269 -10.66 -2.10 11.69
C ALA A 269 -9.78 -2.92 10.75
N SER A 270 -8.44 -2.79 10.85
CA SER A 270 -7.54 -3.67 10.11
C SER A 270 -7.66 -5.13 10.59
N ASP A 271 -7.32 -6.08 9.72
CA ASP A 271 -7.37 -7.52 10.00
C ASP A 271 -6.55 -7.88 11.25
N GLU A 272 -5.47 -7.15 11.53
CA GLU A 272 -4.63 -7.35 12.71
C GLU A 272 -5.42 -7.23 14.01
N TRP A 273 -6.43 -6.36 14.10
CA TRP A 273 -7.28 -6.24 15.28
C TRP A 273 -8.07 -7.52 15.54
N TYR A 274 -8.68 -8.09 14.49
CA TYR A 274 -9.47 -9.33 14.60
C TYR A 274 -8.59 -10.50 15.00
N ILE A 275 -7.41 -10.62 14.36
CA ILE A 275 -6.45 -11.68 14.66
C ILE A 275 -5.94 -11.56 16.10
N LEU A 276 -5.58 -10.36 16.55
CA LEU A 276 -5.11 -10.10 17.91
C LEU A 276 -6.18 -10.39 18.96
N ALA A 277 -7.44 -10.08 18.68
CA ALA A 277 -8.58 -10.37 19.53
C ALA A 277 -9.01 -11.84 19.50
N GLY A 278 -8.47 -12.66 18.60
CA GLY A 278 -8.92 -14.03 18.37
C GLY A 278 -10.34 -14.11 17.80
N ARG A 279 -10.75 -13.10 17.05
CA ARG A 279 -12.05 -13.04 16.35
C ARG A 279 -11.87 -13.36 14.88
N GLU A 280 -12.88 -13.94 14.24
CA GLU A 280 -12.91 -14.11 12.78
C GLU A 280 -13.02 -12.73 12.11
N VAL A 281 -12.36 -12.60 10.94
CA VAL A 281 -12.51 -11.39 10.12
C VAL A 281 -13.93 -11.29 9.55
N PRO A 282 -14.46 -10.08 9.37
CA PRO A 282 -15.81 -9.87 8.83
C PRO A 282 -16.02 -10.50 7.45
N GLU A 283 -17.28 -10.67 7.05
CA GLU A 283 -17.67 -11.08 5.71
C GLU A 283 -17.47 -9.91 4.71
N GLU A 284 -17.40 -10.25 3.40
CA GLU A 284 -17.08 -9.34 2.31
C GLU A 284 -17.89 -8.03 2.31
N GLU A 285 -19.20 -8.14 2.57
CA GLU A 285 -20.14 -7.02 2.51
C GLU A 285 -19.79 -5.91 3.51
N ARG A 286 -18.97 -6.19 4.53
CA ARG A 286 -18.58 -5.20 5.54
C ARG A 286 -17.41 -4.31 5.13
N TYR A 287 -16.77 -4.61 4.00
CA TYR A 287 -15.58 -3.86 3.54
C TYR A 287 -15.88 -2.80 2.47
N ASP A 288 -17.17 -2.65 2.05
CA ASP A 288 -17.63 -1.64 1.10
C ASP A 288 -16.76 -1.58 -0.19
N GLY A 289 -16.37 -2.75 -0.71
CA GLY A 289 -15.51 -2.84 -1.91
C GLY A 289 -14.01 -2.68 -1.65
N TYR A 290 -13.56 -2.91 -0.41
CA TYR A 290 -12.13 -2.97 -0.03
C TYR A 290 -11.34 -1.68 -0.23
N LEU A 291 -11.94 -0.51 0.03
CA LEU A 291 -11.31 0.82 -0.12
C LEU A 291 -10.03 1.02 0.70
N GLN A 292 -9.79 0.19 1.72
CA GLN A 292 -8.67 0.30 2.66
C GLN A 292 -7.73 -0.91 2.63
N LEU A 293 -7.71 -1.66 1.52
CA LEU A 293 -6.94 -2.90 1.40
C LEU A 293 -5.46 -2.69 1.72
N GLU A 294 -4.84 -1.63 1.21
CA GLU A 294 -3.44 -1.27 1.43
C GLU A 294 -3.11 -0.98 2.91
N ASN A 295 -4.11 -0.70 3.73
CA ASN A 295 -3.99 -0.56 5.18
C ASN A 295 -4.24 -1.88 5.94
N GLY A 296 -4.27 -3.00 5.25
CA GLY A 296 -4.53 -4.31 5.86
C GLY A 296 -5.97 -4.50 6.34
N VAL A 297 -6.94 -3.88 5.66
CA VAL A 297 -8.37 -4.00 5.94
C VAL A 297 -9.02 -4.91 4.91
N GLY A 298 -9.42 -6.10 5.32
CA GLY A 298 -10.08 -7.07 4.46
C GLY A 298 -9.14 -7.89 3.58
N MET A 299 -7.82 -7.77 3.72
CA MET A 299 -6.86 -8.58 2.94
C MET A 299 -7.04 -10.08 3.19
N ILE A 300 -7.27 -10.47 4.45
CA ILE A 300 -7.49 -11.87 4.82
C ILE A 300 -8.82 -12.38 4.27
N ARG A 301 -9.89 -11.57 4.35
CA ARG A 301 -11.19 -11.95 3.77
C ARG A 301 -11.09 -12.16 2.26
N LEU A 302 -10.55 -11.18 1.55
CA LEU A 302 -10.37 -11.27 0.10
C LEU A 302 -9.54 -12.51 -0.29
N LEU A 303 -8.42 -12.74 0.40
CA LEU A 303 -7.59 -13.93 0.18
C LEU A 303 -8.37 -15.23 0.39
N LEU A 304 -9.21 -15.33 1.43
CA LEU A 304 -10.01 -16.51 1.73
C LEU A 304 -11.08 -16.75 0.65
N ASP A 305 -11.80 -15.71 0.26
CA ASP A 305 -12.90 -15.82 -0.70
C ASP A 305 -12.37 -16.20 -2.09
N GLU A 306 -11.30 -15.55 -2.57
CA GLU A 306 -10.61 -15.91 -3.80
C GLU A 306 -10.00 -17.32 -3.76
N PHE A 307 -9.45 -17.74 -2.62
CA PHE A 307 -8.91 -19.06 -2.43
C PHE A 307 -10.00 -20.14 -2.56
N HIS A 308 -11.12 -19.97 -1.87
CA HIS A 308 -12.21 -20.94 -1.89
C HIS A 308 -12.83 -21.05 -3.29
N ASP A 309 -13.06 -19.92 -3.97
CA ASP A 309 -13.55 -19.91 -5.35
C ASP A 309 -12.55 -20.58 -6.31
N GLY A 310 -11.27 -20.26 -6.19
CA GLY A 310 -10.20 -20.88 -6.96
C GLY A 310 -10.08 -22.39 -6.71
N LEU A 311 -10.16 -22.82 -5.46
CA LEU A 311 -10.09 -24.24 -5.10
C LEU A 311 -11.31 -25.01 -5.63
N GLU A 312 -12.53 -24.47 -5.51
CA GLU A 312 -13.76 -25.08 -6.03
C GLU A 312 -13.69 -25.23 -7.56
N ARG A 313 -13.19 -24.22 -8.27
CA ARG A 313 -12.95 -24.30 -9.72
C ARG A 313 -12.00 -25.45 -10.05
N ARG A 314 -10.87 -25.59 -9.37
CA ARG A 314 -9.88 -26.64 -9.62
C ARG A 314 -10.41 -28.04 -9.27
N ILE A 315 -11.22 -28.18 -8.22
CA ILE A 315 -11.91 -29.43 -7.89
C ILE A 315 -12.89 -29.82 -9.01
N THR A 316 -13.65 -28.87 -9.54
CA THR A 316 -14.60 -29.10 -10.64
C THR A 316 -13.87 -29.53 -11.92
N GLU A 317 -12.77 -28.91 -12.28
CA GLU A 317 -11.92 -29.25 -13.40
C GLU A 317 -11.38 -30.70 -13.26
N LYS A 318 -10.88 -31.06 -12.08
CA LYS A 318 -10.42 -32.41 -11.74
C LYS A 318 -11.53 -33.44 -11.91
N GLN A 319 -12.74 -33.17 -11.44
CA GLN A 319 -13.91 -34.06 -11.57
C GLN A 319 -14.35 -34.24 -13.03
N SER A 320 -14.12 -33.23 -13.87
CA SER A 320 -14.41 -33.25 -15.32
C SER A 320 -13.39 -34.04 -16.16
N GLY A 321 -12.37 -34.63 -15.52
CA GLY A 321 -11.38 -35.49 -16.18
C GLY A 321 -10.06 -34.77 -16.50
N ALA A 322 -9.89 -33.51 -16.11
CA ALA A 322 -8.56 -32.91 -16.04
C ALA A 322 -7.76 -33.70 -14.98
N GLY A 323 -6.64 -34.28 -15.36
CA GLY A 323 -5.76 -35.06 -14.47
C GLY A 323 -5.18 -34.18 -13.37
N TYR A 324 -4.44 -34.79 -12.46
CA TYR A 324 -3.59 -34.02 -11.55
C TYR A 324 -2.56 -33.21 -12.34
N PRO A 325 -2.22 -31.97 -11.91
CA PRO A 325 -1.17 -31.18 -12.57
C PRO A 325 0.24 -31.80 -12.45
N TRP A 326 0.39 -32.87 -11.66
CA TRP A 326 1.64 -33.62 -11.46
C TRP A 326 1.39 -35.12 -11.40
N GLU A 327 2.44 -35.92 -11.67
CA GLU A 327 2.43 -37.38 -11.51
C GLU A 327 3.03 -37.77 -10.15
N GLY A 328 2.42 -38.77 -9.47
CA GLY A 328 2.90 -39.30 -8.20
C GLY A 328 2.59 -38.40 -6.97
N THR A 329 3.60 -38.16 -6.16
CA THR A 329 3.49 -37.30 -4.96
C THR A 329 4.32 -36.04 -5.13
N ARG A 330 3.82 -34.93 -4.60
CA ARG A 330 4.51 -33.63 -4.60
C ARG A 330 4.62 -33.13 -3.17
N GLU A 331 5.79 -32.61 -2.80
CA GLU A 331 6.04 -32.07 -1.46
C GLU A 331 6.59 -30.65 -1.58
N ILE A 332 5.91 -29.68 -0.93
CA ILE A 332 6.23 -28.26 -1.03
C ILE A 332 6.16 -27.58 0.33
N SER A 333 6.71 -26.38 0.41
CA SER A 333 6.66 -25.55 1.61
C SER A 333 6.13 -24.14 1.33
N LEU A 334 5.44 -23.57 2.32
CA LEU A 334 5.09 -22.16 2.41
C LEU A 334 5.78 -21.56 3.62
N ALA A 335 6.26 -20.32 3.51
CA ALA A 335 6.70 -19.56 4.66
C ALA A 335 6.08 -18.16 4.69
N THR A 336 5.64 -17.72 5.87
CA THR A 336 4.90 -16.48 6.05
C THR A 336 5.10 -15.90 7.45
N GLY A 337 4.68 -14.65 7.66
CA GLY A 337 4.68 -14.03 8.97
C GLY A 337 3.60 -14.59 9.90
N LYS A 338 3.73 -14.26 11.17
CA LYS A 338 2.89 -14.78 12.26
C LYS A 338 1.39 -14.54 12.05
N LEU A 339 1.00 -13.37 11.53
CA LEU A 339 -0.42 -13.03 11.30
C LEU A 339 -1.09 -13.95 10.27
N ALA A 340 -0.46 -14.18 9.13
CA ALA A 340 -1.03 -14.96 8.05
C ALA A 340 -0.89 -16.47 8.25
N PHE A 341 0.04 -16.92 9.12
CA PHE A 341 0.36 -18.34 9.33
C PHE A 341 -0.86 -19.23 9.62
N PRO A 342 -1.76 -18.91 10.58
CA PRO A 342 -2.90 -19.78 10.89
C PRO A 342 -3.87 -19.93 9.71
N TYR A 343 -4.03 -18.88 8.90
CA TYR A 343 -4.88 -18.93 7.70
C TYR A 343 -4.27 -19.80 6.62
N LEU A 344 -3.01 -19.54 6.25
CA LEU A 344 -2.30 -20.33 5.23
C LEU A 344 -2.18 -21.81 5.62
N LYS A 345 -2.03 -22.10 6.90
CA LYS A 345 -2.02 -23.47 7.40
C LYS A 345 -3.36 -24.15 7.17
N ARG A 346 -4.49 -23.52 7.55
CA ARG A 346 -5.85 -24.05 7.32
C ARG A 346 -6.12 -24.26 5.84
N MET A 347 -5.84 -23.26 5.00
CA MET A 347 -6.01 -23.34 3.55
C MET A 347 -5.17 -24.49 2.93
N SER A 348 -3.94 -24.67 3.41
CA SER A 348 -3.08 -25.77 2.96
C SER A 348 -3.64 -27.14 3.36
N GLU A 349 -4.23 -27.25 4.55
CA GLU A 349 -4.91 -28.48 5.01
C GLU A 349 -6.13 -28.80 4.13
N GLU A 350 -6.91 -27.81 3.72
CA GLU A 350 -8.04 -27.96 2.80
C GLU A 350 -7.58 -28.48 1.43
N VAL A 351 -6.51 -27.88 0.86
CA VAL A 351 -5.95 -28.36 -0.42
C VAL A 351 -5.46 -29.80 -0.31
N MET A 352 -4.75 -30.18 0.77
CA MET A 352 -4.26 -31.55 0.98
C MET A 352 -5.40 -32.57 1.13
N GLN A 353 -6.57 -32.19 1.67
CA GLN A 353 -7.74 -33.07 1.72
C GLN A 353 -8.27 -33.37 0.32
N GLU A 354 -8.33 -32.39 -0.56
CA GLU A 354 -8.79 -32.54 -1.94
C GLU A 354 -7.75 -33.20 -2.87
N TYR A 355 -6.46 -33.04 -2.54
CA TYR A 355 -5.32 -33.54 -3.32
C TYR A 355 -4.38 -34.40 -2.46
N PRO A 356 -4.76 -35.66 -2.14
CA PRO A 356 -4.01 -36.53 -1.20
C PRO A 356 -2.55 -36.83 -1.62
N GLY A 357 -2.19 -36.62 -2.90
CA GLY A 357 -0.79 -36.75 -3.38
C GLY A 357 0.09 -35.54 -3.08
N LEU A 358 -0.47 -34.44 -2.53
CA LEU A 358 0.24 -33.22 -2.18
C LEU A 358 0.52 -33.18 -0.68
N GLN A 359 1.78 -32.87 -0.34
CA GLN A 359 2.20 -32.60 1.04
C GLN A 359 2.68 -31.15 1.12
N ILE A 360 2.04 -30.37 1.98
CA ILE A 360 2.38 -28.95 2.18
C ILE A 360 2.88 -28.73 3.62
N HIS A 361 4.08 -28.18 3.75
CA HIS A 361 4.65 -27.74 5.02
C HIS A 361 4.50 -26.22 5.12
N VAL A 362 3.77 -25.75 6.11
CA VAL A 362 3.63 -24.29 6.38
C VAL A 362 4.50 -23.89 7.55
N TYR A 363 5.35 -22.90 7.35
CA TYR A 363 6.28 -22.40 8.35
C TYR A 363 5.94 -20.97 8.75
N GLU A 364 5.76 -20.78 10.05
CA GLU A 364 5.73 -19.45 10.67
C GLU A 364 7.15 -18.93 10.78
N ILE A 365 7.40 -17.73 10.25
CA ILE A 365 8.66 -17.01 10.40
C ILE A 365 8.47 -15.89 11.41
N VAL A 366 9.20 -15.96 12.49
CA VAL A 366 9.26 -14.91 13.51
C VAL A 366 10.17 -13.80 13.02
N ASN A 367 9.72 -12.56 13.04
CA ASN A 367 10.56 -11.42 12.68
C ASN A 367 11.55 -11.13 13.83
N GLU A 368 12.74 -11.71 13.75
CA GLU A 368 13.82 -11.44 14.71
C GLU A 368 14.56 -10.14 14.36
N PHE A 369 14.55 -9.74 13.09
CA PHE A 369 15.23 -8.55 12.63
C PHE A 369 14.61 -7.26 13.20
N PHE A 370 13.32 -7.07 13.07
CA PHE A 370 12.61 -5.91 13.65
C PHE A 370 12.09 -6.16 15.07
N GLY A 371 11.98 -7.42 15.48
CA GLY A 371 11.41 -7.86 16.76
C GLY A 371 10.07 -8.59 16.58
N GLU A 372 9.78 -9.51 17.50
CA GLU A 372 8.65 -10.46 17.44
C GLU A 372 7.26 -9.81 17.43
N MET A 373 7.19 -8.52 17.77
CA MET A 373 5.95 -7.73 17.69
C MET A 373 5.62 -7.25 16.28
N ILE A 374 6.57 -7.37 15.35
CA ILE A 374 6.33 -7.16 13.93
C ILE A 374 5.94 -8.49 13.31
N THR A 375 4.66 -8.62 12.98
CA THR A 375 4.01 -9.90 12.69
C THR A 375 3.60 -10.06 11.23
N VAL A 376 3.69 -8.98 10.44
CA VAL A 376 3.31 -8.97 9.03
C VAL A 376 4.39 -9.60 8.14
N SER A 377 4.00 -10.29 7.08
CA SER A 377 4.92 -10.95 6.15
C SER A 377 5.80 -9.96 5.39
N GLY A 378 5.26 -8.80 5.01
CA GLY A 378 5.96 -7.79 4.21
C GLY A 378 7.19 -7.14 4.89
N LEU A 379 7.40 -7.39 6.18
CA LEU A 379 8.59 -6.92 6.92
C LEU A 379 9.55 -8.05 7.31
N LEU A 380 9.34 -9.28 6.80
CA LEU A 380 10.31 -10.37 6.96
C LEU A 380 11.57 -10.10 6.14
N THR A 381 12.71 -10.51 6.68
CA THR A 381 14.00 -10.41 6.00
C THR A 381 14.42 -11.76 5.42
N GLY A 382 15.28 -11.73 4.41
CA GLY A 382 15.90 -12.94 3.86
C GLY A 382 16.68 -13.71 4.92
N GLY A 383 17.38 -13.00 5.81
CA GLY A 383 18.11 -13.57 6.92
C GLY A 383 17.25 -14.28 7.97
N ASP A 384 16.05 -13.72 8.31
CA ASP A 384 15.10 -14.37 9.21
C ASP A 384 14.57 -15.68 8.60
N ILE A 385 14.23 -15.66 7.30
CA ILE A 385 13.74 -16.82 6.56
C ILE A 385 14.82 -17.90 6.48
N GLU A 386 16.03 -17.52 6.04
CA GLU A 386 17.16 -18.45 5.94
C GLU A 386 17.45 -19.16 7.28
N LYS A 387 17.60 -18.36 8.34
CA LYS A 387 17.95 -18.87 9.67
C LYS A 387 16.94 -19.86 10.21
N GLN A 388 15.64 -19.60 10.03
CA GLN A 388 14.57 -20.39 10.62
C GLN A 388 14.18 -21.61 9.77
N LEU A 389 14.45 -21.57 8.46
CA LEU A 389 14.18 -22.70 7.55
C LEU A 389 15.36 -23.63 7.35
N LYS A 390 16.56 -23.23 7.70
CA LYS A 390 17.76 -24.07 7.55
C LYS A 390 17.62 -25.40 8.29
N GLY A 391 17.74 -26.49 7.53
CA GLY A 391 17.58 -27.85 8.04
C GLY A 391 16.14 -28.31 8.25
N LYS A 392 15.16 -27.50 7.87
CA LYS A 392 13.75 -27.92 7.81
C LYS A 392 13.49 -28.75 6.56
N LYS A 393 12.39 -29.47 6.57
CA LYS A 393 11.94 -30.25 5.41
C LYS A 393 11.17 -29.32 4.46
N LEU A 394 11.79 -28.91 3.36
CA LEU A 394 11.21 -27.90 2.45
C LEU A 394 10.51 -28.51 1.23
N GLY A 395 10.77 -29.78 0.91
CA GLY A 395 10.22 -30.44 -0.28
C GLY A 395 10.87 -29.92 -1.57
N ASP A 396 10.09 -29.91 -2.65
CA ASP A 396 10.58 -29.60 -3.99
C ASP A 396 10.71 -28.09 -4.24
N THR A 397 9.92 -27.28 -3.53
CA THR A 397 9.84 -25.83 -3.72
C THR A 397 9.39 -25.12 -2.43
N LEU A 398 10.01 -23.99 -2.13
CA LEU A 398 9.57 -23.04 -1.10
C LEU A 398 8.77 -21.91 -1.76
N TYR A 399 7.57 -21.66 -1.29
CA TYR A 399 6.75 -20.53 -1.72
C TYR A 399 6.77 -19.40 -0.70
N LEU A 400 6.99 -18.18 -1.18
CA LEU A 400 6.95 -16.95 -0.37
C LEU A 400 5.96 -15.95 -0.98
N PRO A 401 5.30 -15.12 -0.17
CA PRO A 401 4.39 -14.09 -0.69
C PRO A 401 5.16 -12.93 -1.32
N ARG A 402 4.62 -12.32 -2.38
CA ARG A 402 5.27 -11.22 -3.13
C ARG A 402 5.67 -10.03 -2.25
N ASN A 403 4.90 -9.73 -1.22
CA ASN A 403 5.13 -8.58 -0.35
C ASN A 403 6.38 -8.67 0.54
N VAL A 404 7.09 -9.81 0.59
CA VAL A 404 8.40 -9.91 1.27
C VAL A 404 9.53 -9.28 0.46
N LEU A 405 9.29 -9.01 -0.83
CA LEU A 405 10.28 -8.45 -1.75
C LEU A 405 10.02 -6.96 -2.05
N ARG A 406 11.07 -6.27 -2.39
CA ARG A 406 10.99 -4.92 -2.95
C ARG A 406 10.18 -4.95 -4.26
N SER A 407 9.31 -3.97 -4.48
CA SER A 407 8.58 -3.82 -5.75
C SER A 407 9.55 -3.71 -6.93
N GLY A 408 9.33 -4.54 -7.96
CA GLY A 408 10.15 -4.57 -9.17
C GLY A 408 11.55 -5.17 -9.01
N ALA A 409 11.84 -5.89 -7.89
CA ALA A 409 13.14 -6.52 -7.67
C ALA A 409 13.02 -7.80 -6.84
N ASP A 410 13.97 -8.74 -7.03
CA ASP A 410 14.08 -9.98 -6.26
C ASP A 410 14.96 -9.78 -5.01
N LEU A 411 14.61 -8.76 -4.21
CA LEU A 411 15.43 -8.27 -3.11
C LEU A 411 14.61 -8.12 -1.83
N PHE A 412 15.06 -8.76 -0.75
CA PHE A 412 14.49 -8.62 0.59
C PHE A 412 14.87 -7.27 1.24
N LEU A 413 14.30 -6.98 2.41
CA LEU A 413 14.59 -5.73 3.15
C LEU A 413 16.03 -5.60 3.61
N ASP A 414 16.70 -6.70 3.90
CA ASP A 414 18.09 -6.81 4.34
C ASP A 414 19.10 -7.03 3.18
N ASP A 415 18.69 -6.72 1.97
CA ASP A 415 19.47 -6.82 0.73
C ASP A 415 19.88 -8.26 0.33
N VAL A 416 19.36 -9.28 1.00
CA VAL A 416 19.45 -10.67 0.53
C VAL A 416 18.60 -10.81 -0.74
N THR A 417 19.11 -11.52 -1.73
CA THR A 417 18.41 -11.81 -2.99
C THR A 417 17.72 -13.18 -2.95
N VAL A 418 16.70 -13.38 -3.77
CA VAL A 418 16.03 -14.69 -3.90
C VAL A 418 17.03 -15.79 -4.32
N PRO A 419 17.93 -15.59 -5.31
CA PRO A 419 18.96 -16.59 -5.65
C PRO A 419 19.93 -16.93 -4.51
N GLU A 420 20.27 -15.97 -3.65
CA GLU A 420 21.10 -16.25 -2.47
C GLU A 420 20.37 -17.11 -1.45
N LEU A 421 19.09 -16.85 -1.23
CA LEU A 421 18.22 -17.65 -0.34
C LEU A 421 18.08 -19.09 -0.88
N GLU A 422 17.79 -19.28 -2.17
CA GLU A 422 17.75 -20.59 -2.83
C GLU A 422 19.03 -21.38 -2.63
N LYS A 423 20.16 -20.73 -2.89
CA LYS A 423 21.48 -21.34 -2.73
C LYS A 423 21.74 -21.77 -1.29
N SER A 424 21.31 -20.97 -0.30
CA SER A 424 21.52 -21.29 1.11
C SER A 424 20.62 -22.43 1.58
N LEU A 425 19.35 -22.41 1.20
CA LEU A 425 18.35 -23.42 1.59
C LEU A 425 18.40 -24.68 0.73
N GLN A 426 19.09 -24.67 -0.40
CA GLN A 426 19.19 -25.77 -1.37
C GLN A 426 17.80 -26.21 -1.90
N VAL A 427 16.90 -25.25 -2.10
CA VAL A 427 15.56 -25.45 -2.64
C VAL A 427 15.19 -24.28 -3.55
N PRO A 428 14.50 -24.48 -4.68
CA PRO A 428 13.91 -23.41 -5.47
C PRO A 428 12.92 -22.55 -4.65
N VAL A 429 12.97 -21.24 -4.82
CA VAL A 429 12.06 -20.29 -4.17
C VAL A 429 11.14 -19.66 -5.22
N ASN A 430 9.86 -19.88 -5.08
CA ASN A 430 8.84 -19.28 -5.93
C ASN A 430 8.07 -18.19 -5.17
N ILE A 431 7.88 -17.07 -5.85
CA ILE A 431 7.14 -15.93 -5.30
C ILE A 431 5.70 -16.00 -5.77
N VAL A 432 4.77 -16.08 -4.83
CA VAL A 432 3.33 -16.14 -5.10
C VAL A 432 2.77 -14.73 -5.16
N LYS A 433 2.00 -14.42 -6.19
CA LYS A 433 1.23 -13.17 -6.28
C LYS A 433 0.21 -13.08 -5.14
N SER A 434 -0.38 -11.92 -4.94
CA SER A 434 -1.14 -11.63 -3.70
C SER A 434 -2.60 -12.08 -3.71
N SER A 435 -3.06 -12.86 -4.71
CA SER A 435 -4.44 -13.35 -4.77
C SER A 435 -4.61 -14.77 -4.23
N GLY A 436 -5.81 -15.11 -3.77
CA GLY A 436 -6.17 -16.47 -3.39
C GLY A 436 -6.16 -17.43 -4.56
N TYR A 437 -6.50 -16.97 -5.76
CA TYR A 437 -6.40 -17.75 -7.01
C TYR A 437 -4.96 -18.14 -7.29
N ASP A 438 -4.03 -17.18 -7.25
CA ASP A 438 -2.60 -17.42 -7.45
C ASP A 438 -2.04 -18.40 -6.43
N LEU A 439 -2.51 -18.33 -5.18
CA LEU A 439 -2.10 -19.26 -4.13
C LEU A 439 -2.55 -20.70 -4.47
N VAL A 440 -3.80 -20.91 -4.86
CA VAL A 440 -4.29 -22.24 -5.27
C VAL A 440 -3.47 -22.79 -6.43
N ASP A 441 -3.24 -21.98 -7.46
CA ASP A 441 -2.49 -22.38 -8.65
C ASP A 441 -1.03 -22.70 -8.33
N ALA A 442 -0.38 -21.90 -7.47
CA ALA A 442 0.98 -22.15 -6.99
C ALA A 442 1.06 -23.50 -6.22
N LEU A 443 0.14 -23.73 -5.28
CA LEU A 443 0.09 -24.97 -4.51
C LEU A 443 -0.11 -26.19 -5.41
N LEU A 444 -0.92 -26.05 -6.44
CA LEU A 444 -1.15 -27.12 -7.42
C LEU A 444 -0.07 -27.20 -8.50
N GLY A 445 0.88 -26.27 -8.59
CA GLY A 445 1.96 -26.26 -9.57
C GLY A 445 1.50 -25.91 -10.98
N ILE A 446 0.47 -25.10 -11.10
CA ILE A 446 -0.03 -24.56 -12.36
C ILE A 446 0.77 -23.30 -12.70
N SER A 447 1.43 -23.27 -13.86
CA SER A 447 2.58 -22.41 -14.17
C SER A 447 2.30 -20.93 -14.43
N ASP A 448 1.03 -20.47 -14.46
CA ASP A 448 0.72 -19.07 -14.76
C ASP A 448 0.76 -18.13 -13.52
N SER A 449 1.00 -18.71 -12.33
CA SER A 449 1.03 -17.96 -11.06
C SER A 449 2.41 -17.47 -10.64
N VAL A 450 3.44 -17.75 -11.45
CA VAL A 450 4.84 -17.45 -11.14
C VAL A 450 5.42 -16.56 -12.24
N GLN A 451 5.72 -15.33 -11.92
CA GLN A 451 6.35 -14.25 -12.69
C GLN A 451 5.41 -13.34 -13.50
N GLU A 452 5.23 -12.13 -12.95
CA GLU A 452 5.54 -10.83 -13.60
C GLU A 452 5.78 -9.80 -12.50
#